data_d8e206e98a62f8b7befd0b840c9e6ab5
#
_entry.id   d8e206e98a62f8b7befd0b840c9e6ab5
#
_cell.length_a   1.000
_cell.length_b   1.000
_cell.length_c   1.000
_cell.angle_alpha   90.00
_cell.angle_beta   90.00
_cell.angle_gamma   90.00
#
_symmetry.space_group_name_H-M   'P 1'
#
loop_
_entity.id
_entity.type
_entity.pdbx_description
1 polymer ?
#
loop_
_entity_poly.entity_id
_entity_poly.type
_entity_poly.pdbx_seq_one_letter_code
_entity_poly.pdbx_strand_id
1 'polypeptide(L)'
;MLKKIEYTKNNLLNKKIDNIFMCPICYNDIKIHNNSLICKNSHCYDISKKGYFTLLKKNKLRIDNIYDINLFKNRMEFIKKGYYYELHKLISKIIIEKDNSQIIVDMGCGDGTHDNIILNLIDNNQTFIIGADISKVGIECATDYVNNNFVPLVADLNYIPLKDKSVDIILNILSPSNEKEMNRILKQDGIIIKVTPKKEYLCELRELLHIKEYENESQIEKNIDKNYIILKKYTINEKKALNDQTMLNLINMTPLSKNYSCDKRISKITIALNIYVLKVRKKYE
;
A
#
# COMPACT_ATOMS: atom_id res chain seq x y z
N MET A 1 26.52 -9.70 -2.50
CA MET A 1 25.11 -9.31 -2.43
C MET A 1 24.71 -9.11 -0.98
N LEU A 2 24.26 -7.92 -0.60
CA LEU A 2 23.81 -7.65 0.78
C LEU A 2 22.61 -8.52 1.11
N LYS A 3 22.53 -8.99 2.37
CA LYS A 3 21.33 -9.68 2.85
C LYS A 3 20.17 -8.68 2.95
N LYS A 4 18.94 -9.10 2.75
CA LYS A 4 17.74 -8.23 2.81
C LYS A 4 17.70 -7.41 4.12
N ILE A 5 18.09 -7.99 5.23
CA ILE A 5 18.20 -7.29 6.52
C ILE A 5 19.17 -6.09 6.46
N GLU A 6 20.29 -6.21 5.74
CA GLU A 6 21.27 -5.12 5.60
C GLU A 6 20.71 -3.96 4.74
N TYR A 7 19.94 -4.26 3.69
CA TYR A 7 19.23 -3.21 2.94
C TYR A 7 18.29 -2.41 3.85
N THR A 8 17.47 -3.09 4.65
CA THR A 8 16.55 -2.44 5.59
C THR A 8 17.29 -1.59 6.60
N LYS A 9 18.37 -2.11 7.22
CA LYS A 9 19.21 -1.35 8.16
C LYS A 9 19.80 -0.10 7.50
N ASN A 10 20.40 -0.25 6.33
CA ASN A 10 21.02 0.86 5.60
C ASN A 10 20.00 1.92 5.24
N ASN A 11 18.80 1.52 4.81
CA ASN A 11 17.71 2.43 4.52
C ASN A 11 17.31 3.24 5.75
N LEU A 12 17.11 2.58 6.88
CA LEU A 12 16.70 3.23 8.12
C LEU A 12 17.78 4.22 8.59
N LEU A 13 19.06 3.85 8.53
CA LEU A 13 20.18 4.68 8.99
C LEU A 13 20.50 5.82 8.02
N ASN A 14 20.72 5.51 6.74
CA ASN A 14 21.26 6.47 5.76
C ASN A 14 20.24 7.54 5.34
N LYS A 15 18.96 7.21 5.37
CA LYS A 15 17.89 8.15 5.00
C LYS A 15 17.27 8.88 6.19
N LYS A 16 17.85 8.71 7.39
CA LYS A 16 17.31 9.25 8.66
C LYS A 16 15.86 8.89 8.92
N ILE A 17 15.44 7.74 8.37
CA ILE A 17 14.05 7.25 8.48
C ILE A 17 13.81 6.61 9.84
N ASP A 18 14.85 6.16 10.53
CA ASP A 18 14.77 5.67 11.91
C ASP A 18 14.12 6.69 12.84
N ASN A 19 14.32 7.99 12.58
CA ASN A 19 13.79 9.07 13.42
C ASN A 19 12.27 9.30 13.29
N ILE A 20 11.60 8.70 12.28
CA ILE A 20 10.15 8.87 12.11
C ILE A 20 9.33 7.77 12.78
N PHE A 21 9.97 6.67 13.17
CA PHE A 21 9.26 5.56 13.82
C PHE A 21 9.02 5.82 15.31
N MET A 22 7.87 5.31 15.79
CA MET A 22 7.52 5.31 17.21
C MET A 22 7.23 3.90 17.70
N CYS A 23 7.49 3.68 18.98
CA CYS A 23 7.11 2.45 19.64
C CYS A 23 5.58 2.31 19.70
N PRO A 24 4.98 1.24 19.17
CA PRO A 24 3.54 1.07 19.21
C PRO A 24 2.99 0.84 20.63
N ILE A 25 3.85 0.54 21.62
CA ILE A 25 3.44 0.27 23.01
C ILE A 25 3.47 1.54 23.85
N CYS A 26 4.57 2.29 23.82
CA CYS A 26 4.79 3.43 24.72
C CYS A 26 4.93 4.78 23.99
N TYR A 27 4.80 4.80 22.65
CA TYR A 27 4.84 5.99 21.81
C TYR A 27 6.14 6.78 21.83
N ASN A 28 7.18 6.26 22.48
CA ASN A 28 8.51 6.85 22.45
C ASN A 28 9.21 6.56 21.13
N ASP A 29 10.19 7.39 20.82
CA ASP A 29 11.09 7.18 19.68
C ASP A 29 11.72 5.80 19.75
N ILE A 30 11.87 5.18 18.61
CA ILE A 30 12.64 3.95 18.46
C ILE A 30 13.85 4.21 17.57
N LYS A 31 14.96 3.54 17.89
CA LYS A 31 16.20 3.65 17.15
C LYS A 31 16.73 2.27 16.78
N ILE A 32 17.47 2.22 15.70
CA ILE A 32 18.20 1.01 15.32
C ILE A 32 19.34 0.77 16.29
N HIS A 33 19.40 -0.46 16.81
CA HIS A 33 20.53 -1.01 17.53
C HIS A 33 20.79 -2.43 17.01
N ASN A 34 21.92 -2.64 16.33
CA ASN A 34 22.24 -3.88 15.62
C ASN A 34 21.18 -4.25 14.57
N ASN A 35 20.46 -5.35 14.77
CA ASN A 35 19.39 -5.84 13.90
C ASN A 35 17.99 -5.63 14.50
N SER A 36 17.84 -4.71 15.44
CA SER A 36 16.59 -4.46 16.16
C SER A 36 16.30 -2.97 16.24
N LEU A 37 15.03 -2.64 16.35
CA LEU A 37 14.52 -1.32 16.67
C LEU A 37 14.16 -1.30 18.15
N ILE A 38 14.78 -0.41 18.93
CA ILE A 38 14.63 -0.36 20.40
C ILE A 38 14.21 1.03 20.83
N CYS A 39 13.21 1.13 21.72
CA CYS A 39 12.81 2.38 22.36
C CYS A 39 13.47 2.56 23.73
N LYS A 40 13.38 3.77 24.28
CA LYS A 40 13.95 4.09 25.59
C LYS A 40 13.39 3.25 26.75
N ASN A 41 12.21 2.65 26.59
CA ASN A 41 11.60 1.75 27.57
C ASN A 41 11.94 0.28 27.28
N SER A 42 12.99 0.03 26.51
CA SER A 42 13.49 -1.30 26.16
C SER A 42 12.52 -2.23 25.43
N HIS A 43 11.44 -1.68 24.81
CA HIS A 43 10.67 -2.47 23.87
C HIS A 43 11.52 -2.68 22.63
N CYS A 44 11.63 -3.94 22.21
CA CYS A 44 12.53 -4.40 21.15
C CYS A 44 11.73 -5.06 20.02
N TYR A 45 12.07 -4.72 18.77
CA TYR A 45 11.44 -5.23 17.56
C TYR A 45 12.53 -5.64 16.57
N ASP A 46 12.65 -6.94 16.34
CA ASP A 46 13.70 -7.45 15.46
C ASP A 46 13.38 -7.22 14.00
N ILE A 47 14.41 -6.87 13.23
CA ILE A 47 14.35 -6.88 11.78
C ILE A 47 14.51 -8.32 11.31
N SER A 48 13.52 -8.85 10.62
CA SER A 48 13.55 -10.20 10.06
C SER A 48 14.74 -10.38 9.11
N LYS A 49 15.27 -11.59 9.01
CA LYS A 49 16.26 -11.95 7.97
C LYS A 49 15.76 -11.70 6.56
N LYS A 50 14.42 -11.65 6.35
CA LYS A 50 13.78 -11.29 5.10
C LYS A 50 13.72 -9.77 4.85
N GLY A 51 14.13 -8.92 5.81
CA GLY A 51 14.20 -7.47 5.67
C GLY A 51 12.91 -6.72 5.99
N TYR A 52 11.96 -7.30 6.71
CA TYR A 52 10.80 -6.59 7.26
C TYR A 52 10.86 -6.55 8.79
N PHE A 53 10.05 -5.70 9.40
CA PHE A 53 9.86 -5.69 10.85
C PHE A 53 8.38 -5.51 11.20
N THR A 54 8.03 -5.84 12.46
CA THR A 54 6.66 -5.82 12.94
C THR A 54 6.54 -4.81 14.07
N LEU A 55 5.74 -3.76 13.86
CA LEU A 55 5.42 -2.76 14.86
C LEU A 55 3.92 -2.79 15.20
N LEU A 56 3.53 -3.81 15.98
CA LEU A 56 2.17 -3.99 16.46
C LEU A 56 2.10 -3.87 17.98
N LYS A 57 0.97 -3.38 18.50
CA LYS A 57 0.63 -3.56 19.93
C LYS A 57 0.50 -5.06 20.21
N LYS A 58 1.03 -5.52 21.35
CA LYS A 58 0.88 -6.92 21.77
C LYS A 58 -0.59 -7.38 21.61
N ASN A 59 -0.80 -8.58 21.11
CA ASN A 59 -2.09 -9.28 20.90
C ASN A 59 -2.94 -8.85 19.69
N LYS A 60 -2.41 -8.12 18.69
CA LYS A 60 -3.17 -7.74 17.49
C LYS A 60 -2.79 -8.47 16.20
N LEU A 61 -2.02 -9.54 16.26
CA LEU A 61 -1.87 -10.43 15.10
C LEU A 61 -3.20 -11.16 14.88
N ARG A 62 -4.11 -10.56 14.15
CA ARG A 62 -5.22 -11.29 13.55
C ARG A 62 -4.64 -12.12 12.41
N ILE A 63 -4.58 -13.43 12.62
CA ILE A 63 -4.37 -14.39 11.54
C ILE A 63 -5.70 -14.45 10.79
N ASP A 64 -5.93 -13.51 9.90
CA ASP A 64 -7.05 -13.60 8.97
C ASP A 64 -6.69 -14.69 7.95
N ASN A 65 -7.29 -15.87 8.11
CA ASN A 65 -7.19 -17.00 7.18
C ASN A 65 -7.76 -16.68 5.77
N ILE A 66 -8.18 -15.44 5.54
CA ILE A 66 -8.75 -14.98 4.28
C ILE A 66 -7.66 -14.68 3.26
N TYR A 67 -6.52 -14.16 3.71
CA TYR A 67 -5.39 -13.77 2.87
C TYR A 67 -4.26 -14.80 2.98
N ASP A 68 -4.31 -15.83 2.13
CA ASP A 68 -3.24 -16.81 2.04
C ASP A 68 -2.13 -16.40 1.05
N ILE A 69 -1.04 -17.14 1.06
CA ILE A 69 0.11 -16.86 0.20
C ILE A 69 -0.23 -16.98 -1.29
N ASN A 70 -1.17 -17.87 -1.65
CA ASN A 70 -1.55 -18.10 -3.04
C ASN A 70 -2.34 -16.89 -3.58
N LEU A 71 -3.19 -16.29 -2.77
CA LEU A 71 -3.89 -15.05 -3.11
C LEU A 71 -2.89 -13.94 -3.48
N PHE A 72 -1.88 -13.71 -2.63
CA PHE A 72 -0.86 -12.70 -2.91
C PHE A 72 -0.03 -13.04 -4.14
N LYS A 73 0.41 -14.29 -4.32
CA LYS A 73 1.16 -14.71 -5.51
C LYS A 73 0.37 -14.49 -6.80
N ASN A 74 -0.91 -14.85 -6.83
CA ASN A 74 -1.76 -14.60 -8.00
C ASN A 74 -1.94 -13.11 -8.27
N ARG A 75 -2.06 -12.28 -7.22
CA ARG A 75 -2.12 -10.82 -7.33
C ARG A 75 -0.84 -10.23 -7.91
N MET A 76 0.31 -10.63 -7.38
CA MET A 76 1.61 -10.23 -7.90
C MET A 76 1.74 -10.54 -9.40
N GLU A 77 1.39 -11.75 -9.81
CA GLU A 77 1.45 -12.15 -11.22
C GLU A 77 0.49 -11.32 -12.11
N PHE A 78 -0.74 -11.08 -11.64
CA PHE A 78 -1.69 -10.24 -12.36
C PHE A 78 -1.19 -8.80 -12.51
N ILE A 79 -0.66 -8.21 -11.45
CA ILE A 79 -0.12 -6.83 -11.47
C ILE A 79 1.10 -6.75 -12.39
N LYS A 80 2.05 -7.70 -12.29
CA LYS A 80 3.26 -7.77 -13.14
C LYS A 80 2.95 -7.91 -14.64
N LYS A 81 1.80 -8.49 -15.00
CA LYS A 81 1.33 -8.55 -16.39
C LYS A 81 0.85 -7.21 -16.95
N GLY A 82 0.92 -6.12 -16.16
CA GLY A 82 0.65 -4.77 -16.61
C GLY A 82 -0.82 -4.36 -16.63
N TYR A 83 -1.71 -5.09 -15.93
CA TYR A 83 -3.12 -4.72 -15.87
C TYR A 83 -3.35 -3.36 -15.18
N TYR A 84 -2.41 -2.92 -14.33
CA TYR A 84 -2.43 -1.61 -13.66
C TYR A 84 -1.33 -0.65 -14.15
N TYR A 85 -0.77 -0.87 -15.35
CA TYR A 85 0.37 -0.09 -15.83
C TYR A 85 0.09 1.41 -15.91
N GLU A 86 -1.06 1.83 -16.45
CA GLU A 86 -1.42 3.26 -16.54
C GLU A 86 -1.62 3.88 -15.15
N LEU A 87 -2.10 3.11 -14.17
CA LEU A 87 -2.16 3.56 -12.78
C LEU A 87 -0.76 3.83 -12.22
N HIS A 88 0.17 2.89 -12.40
CA HIS A 88 1.54 3.06 -11.90
C HIS A 88 2.24 4.25 -12.56
N LYS A 89 2.11 4.40 -13.88
CA LYS A 89 2.64 5.52 -14.64
C LYS A 89 2.10 6.86 -14.15
N LEU A 90 0.79 6.93 -13.91
CA LEU A 90 0.15 8.15 -13.38
C LEU A 90 0.64 8.49 -11.96
N ILE A 91 0.69 7.50 -11.06
CA ILE A 91 1.17 7.71 -9.68
C ILE A 91 2.63 8.15 -9.71
N SER A 92 3.49 7.48 -10.48
CA SER A 92 4.91 7.85 -10.60
C SER A 92 5.08 9.27 -11.11
N LYS A 93 4.30 9.68 -12.12
CA LYS A 93 4.29 11.07 -12.62
C LYS A 93 3.90 12.08 -11.52
N ILE A 94 2.86 11.80 -10.74
CA ILE A 94 2.43 12.68 -9.64
C ILE A 94 3.54 12.83 -8.59
N ILE A 95 4.23 11.72 -8.26
CA ILE A 95 5.34 11.72 -7.30
C ILE A 95 6.51 12.54 -7.84
N ILE A 96 6.89 12.35 -9.10
CA ILE A 96 7.99 13.10 -9.75
C ILE A 96 7.69 14.60 -9.80
N GLU A 97 6.44 14.99 -10.13
CA GLU A 97 6.03 16.41 -10.20
C GLU A 97 6.11 17.13 -8.84
N LYS A 98 6.13 16.38 -7.72
CA LYS A 98 6.19 17.00 -6.37
C LYS A 98 7.59 17.47 -5.99
N ASP A 99 8.61 17.05 -6.71
CA ASP A 99 10.03 17.37 -6.50
C ASP A 99 10.58 17.15 -5.07
N ASN A 100 11.89 16.90 -4.94
CA ASN A 100 12.61 16.63 -3.68
C ASN A 100 12.62 15.17 -3.16
N SER A 101 13.50 14.95 -2.18
CA SER A 101 13.57 13.71 -1.41
C SER A 101 12.28 13.47 -0.65
N GLN A 102 11.63 12.34 -0.87
CA GLN A 102 10.28 12.06 -0.36
C GLN A 102 10.24 10.77 0.47
N ILE A 103 9.59 10.86 1.62
CA ILE A 103 9.18 9.71 2.41
C ILE A 103 7.72 9.43 2.10
N ILE A 104 7.46 8.29 1.48
CA ILE A 104 6.13 7.82 1.10
C ILE A 104 5.74 6.66 2.01
N VAL A 105 4.49 6.63 2.43
CA VAL A 105 3.90 5.46 3.11
C VAL A 105 2.76 4.92 2.26
N ASP A 106 2.85 3.66 1.83
CA ASP A 106 1.69 2.96 1.26
C ASP A 106 0.91 2.28 2.38
N MET A 107 -0.29 2.77 2.62
CA MET A 107 -1.20 2.26 3.65
C MET A 107 -2.08 1.16 3.08
N GLY A 108 -1.67 -0.09 3.31
CA GLY A 108 -2.29 -1.30 2.76
C GLY A 108 -1.58 -1.79 1.51
N CYS A 109 -0.24 -1.86 1.56
CA CYS A 109 0.61 -2.21 0.43
C CYS A 109 0.47 -3.68 -0.03
N GLY A 110 -0.12 -4.54 0.81
CA GLY A 110 -0.25 -5.96 0.53
C GLY A 110 1.10 -6.63 0.26
N ASP A 111 1.29 -7.09 -0.97
CA ASP A 111 2.52 -7.76 -1.42
C ASP A 111 3.60 -6.81 -1.97
N GLY A 112 3.38 -5.50 -1.97
CA GLY A 112 4.35 -4.48 -2.40
C GLY A 112 4.61 -4.41 -3.92
N THR A 113 3.86 -5.14 -4.74
CA THR A 113 4.09 -5.16 -6.20
C THR A 113 3.82 -3.79 -6.84
N HIS A 114 2.79 -3.09 -6.38
CA HIS A 114 2.50 -1.72 -6.83
C HIS A 114 3.67 -0.80 -6.52
N ASP A 115 4.18 -0.83 -5.28
CA ASP A 115 5.29 0.01 -4.82
C ASP A 115 6.56 -0.22 -5.64
N ASN A 116 6.90 -1.50 -5.88
CA ASN A 116 8.06 -1.86 -6.68
C ASN A 116 7.98 -1.32 -8.11
N ILE A 117 6.83 -1.43 -8.78
CA ILE A 117 6.66 -0.92 -10.14
C ILE A 117 6.72 0.61 -10.16
N ILE A 118 6.09 1.27 -9.19
CA ILE A 118 6.12 2.73 -9.05
C ILE A 118 7.56 3.22 -8.85
N LEU A 119 8.33 2.60 -7.94
CA LEU A 119 9.74 2.95 -7.71
C LEU A 119 10.60 2.76 -8.95
N ASN A 120 10.41 1.67 -9.69
CA ASN A 120 11.13 1.44 -10.94
C ASN A 120 10.80 2.47 -12.04
N LEU A 121 9.58 3.01 -12.06
CA LEU A 121 9.18 4.06 -13.00
C LEU A 121 9.70 5.44 -12.59
N ILE A 122 9.87 5.69 -11.30
CA ILE A 122 10.44 6.95 -10.79
C ILE A 122 11.94 6.98 -11.05
N ASP A 123 12.62 5.85 -10.92
CA ASP A 123 14.07 5.65 -11.20
C ASP A 123 14.96 6.72 -10.55
N ASN A 124 14.70 7.07 -9.30
CA ASN A 124 15.56 7.96 -8.53
C ASN A 124 15.84 7.40 -7.12
N ASN A 125 16.99 7.79 -6.55
CA ASN A 125 17.42 7.39 -5.22
C ASN A 125 16.88 8.30 -4.09
N GLN A 126 16.07 9.28 -4.40
CA GLN A 126 15.57 10.28 -3.43
C GLN A 126 14.18 9.89 -2.89
N THR A 127 13.41 9.13 -3.63
CA THR A 127 12.10 8.62 -3.20
C THR A 127 12.27 7.33 -2.41
N PHE A 128 11.57 7.24 -1.27
CA PHE A 128 11.60 6.07 -0.40
C PHE A 128 10.17 5.68 0.00
N ILE A 129 9.84 4.40 -0.11
CA ILE A 129 8.51 3.88 0.27
C ILE A 129 8.61 2.96 1.48
N ILE A 130 7.77 3.21 2.47
CA ILE A 130 7.45 2.30 3.57
C ILE A 130 6.13 1.64 3.21
N GLY A 131 6.15 0.36 2.85
CA GLY A 131 4.95 -0.42 2.58
C GLY A 131 4.40 -0.98 3.89
N ALA A 132 3.25 -0.49 4.36
CA ALA A 132 2.63 -0.92 5.61
C ALA A 132 1.36 -1.75 5.36
N ASP A 133 1.29 -2.93 5.96
CA ASP A 133 0.10 -3.79 5.93
C ASP A 133 -0.04 -4.57 7.23
N ILE A 134 -1.27 -4.93 7.60
CA ILE A 134 -1.55 -5.78 8.76
C ILE A 134 -1.27 -7.26 8.45
N SER A 135 -1.36 -7.66 7.18
CA SER A 135 -1.13 -9.03 6.72
C SER A 135 0.36 -9.35 6.72
N LYS A 136 0.79 -10.14 7.69
CA LYS A 136 2.17 -10.65 7.72
C LYS A 136 2.51 -11.43 6.45
N VAL A 137 1.56 -12.19 5.90
CA VAL A 137 1.76 -12.98 4.67
C VAL A 137 2.00 -12.06 3.47
N GLY A 138 1.22 -10.98 3.34
CA GLY A 138 1.44 -9.95 2.31
C GLY A 138 2.82 -9.31 2.44
N ILE A 139 3.19 -8.87 3.65
CA ILE A 139 4.50 -8.28 3.94
C ILE A 139 5.65 -9.26 3.67
N GLU A 140 5.47 -10.54 3.94
CA GLU A 140 6.48 -11.55 3.59
C GLU A 140 6.65 -11.68 2.07
N CYS A 141 5.59 -11.56 1.27
CA CYS A 141 5.70 -11.45 -0.18
C CYS A 141 6.39 -10.14 -0.60
N ALA A 142 6.06 -9.02 0.03
CA ALA A 142 6.67 -7.72 -0.25
C ALA A 142 8.20 -7.72 -0.04
N THR A 143 8.72 -8.64 0.78
CA THR A 143 10.18 -8.75 0.97
C THR A 143 10.95 -9.10 -0.30
N ASP A 144 10.31 -9.56 -1.36
CA ASP A 144 10.96 -9.80 -2.65
C ASP A 144 11.45 -8.52 -3.31
N TYR A 145 10.90 -7.37 -2.91
CA TYR A 145 11.20 -6.05 -3.41
C TYR A 145 12.08 -5.20 -2.48
N VAL A 146 12.53 -5.75 -1.35
CA VAL A 146 13.46 -5.04 -0.44
C VAL A 146 14.73 -4.63 -1.18
N ASN A 147 14.95 -3.33 -1.25
CA ASN A 147 16.07 -2.67 -1.92
C ASN A 147 16.44 -1.36 -1.20
N ASN A 148 17.21 -0.50 -1.82
CA ASN A 148 17.63 0.79 -1.23
C ASN A 148 16.50 1.81 -1.04
N ASN A 149 15.30 1.57 -1.58
CA ASN A 149 14.21 2.55 -1.60
C ASN A 149 12.89 2.01 -1.08
N PHE A 150 12.86 0.74 -0.63
CA PHE A 150 11.64 0.10 -0.13
C PHE A 150 11.88 -0.69 1.15
N VAL A 151 10.99 -0.50 2.13
CA VAL A 151 10.98 -1.26 3.39
C VAL A 151 9.55 -1.71 3.71
N PRO A 152 9.31 -3.04 3.83
CA PRO A 152 8.02 -3.57 4.24
C PRO A 152 7.88 -3.60 5.77
N LEU A 153 6.69 -3.21 6.25
CA LEU A 153 6.34 -3.07 7.65
C LEU A 153 5.01 -3.76 7.97
N VAL A 154 5.00 -4.68 8.95
CA VAL A 154 3.74 -5.17 9.52
C VAL A 154 3.23 -4.16 10.54
N ALA A 155 2.11 -3.50 10.23
CA ALA A 155 1.49 -2.47 11.08
C ALA A 155 -0.04 -2.48 10.97
N ASP A 156 -0.70 -2.01 12.03
CA ASP A 156 -2.14 -1.77 12.03
C ASP A 156 -2.44 -0.39 11.41
N LEU A 157 -3.22 -0.35 10.34
CA LEU A 157 -3.61 0.90 9.66
C LEU A 157 -4.46 1.82 10.56
N ASN A 158 -5.01 1.30 11.67
CA ASN A 158 -5.69 2.10 12.68
C ASN A 158 -4.71 2.84 13.60
N TYR A 159 -3.45 2.45 13.57
CA TYR A 159 -2.36 3.09 14.30
C TYR A 159 -1.03 2.78 13.62
N ILE A 160 -0.63 3.63 12.70
CA ILE A 160 0.67 3.53 12.04
C ILE A 160 1.76 4.02 13.02
N PRO A 161 2.78 3.22 13.31
CA PRO A 161 3.81 3.55 14.29
C PRO A 161 4.84 4.55 13.73
N LEU A 162 4.33 5.67 13.25
CA LEU A 162 5.10 6.80 12.72
C LEU A 162 4.73 8.08 13.46
N LYS A 163 5.68 9.00 13.56
CA LYS A 163 5.49 10.33 14.18
C LYS A 163 4.47 11.16 13.40
N ASP A 164 3.86 12.09 14.10
CA ASP A 164 3.01 13.11 13.50
C ASP A 164 3.82 13.93 12.49
N LYS A 165 3.20 14.30 11.38
CA LYS A 165 3.78 15.20 10.37
C LYS A 165 5.16 14.75 9.84
N SER A 166 5.36 13.45 9.69
CA SER A 166 6.66 12.88 9.29
C SER A 166 6.72 12.40 7.82
N VAL A 167 5.57 12.28 7.14
CA VAL A 167 5.43 11.67 5.81
C VAL A 167 5.07 12.71 4.76
N ASP A 168 5.72 12.66 3.59
CA ASP A 168 5.47 13.61 2.48
C ASP A 168 4.28 13.20 1.63
N ILE A 169 4.15 11.90 1.35
CA ILE A 169 3.08 11.34 0.53
C ILE A 169 2.51 10.09 1.19
N ILE A 170 1.19 9.98 1.20
CA ILE A 170 0.50 8.74 1.53
C ILE A 170 -0.06 8.16 0.24
N LEU A 171 0.28 6.89 -0.04
CA LEU A 171 -0.41 6.06 -1.02
C LEU A 171 -1.50 5.26 -0.30
N ASN A 172 -2.65 5.09 -0.96
CA ASN A 172 -3.72 4.20 -0.52
C ASN A 172 -4.38 3.62 -1.77
N ILE A 173 -3.85 2.49 -2.22
CA ILE A 173 -4.23 1.87 -3.50
C ILE A 173 -5.21 0.73 -3.23
N LEU A 174 -6.50 0.93 -3.55
CA LEU A 174 -7.56 -0.09 -3.42
C LEU A 174 -7.61 -0.75 -2.02
N SER A 175 -7.28 0.02 -1.00
CA SER A 175 -7.16 -0.41 0.39
C SER A 175 -8.08 0.41 1.30
N PRO A 176 -8.52 -0.14 2.45
CA PRO A 176 -9.21 0.64 3.47
C PRO A 176 -8.40 1.85 3.91
N SER A 177 -9.07 2.94 4.23
CA SER A 177 -8.42 4.17 4.71
C SER A 177 -8.80 4.47 6.16
N ASN A 178 -7.81 4.95 6.92
CA ASN A 178 -8.05 5.57 8.21
C ASN A 178 -7.66 7.05 8.11
N GLU A 179 -8.65 7.90 7.89
CA GLU A 179 -8.45 9.33 7.68
C GLU A 179 -7.75 10.02 8.86
N LYS A 180 -8.06 9.60 10.09
CA LYS A 180 -7.44 10.14 11.29
C LYS A 180 -5.93 9.90 11.31
N GLU A 181 -5.51 8.68 11.00
CA GLU A 181 -4.09 8.31 10.96
C GLU A 181 -3.37 8.95 9.75
N MET A 182 -4.00 8.95 8.58
CA MET A 182 -3.47 9.66 7.41
C MET A 182 -3.20 11.13 7.73
N ASN A 183 -4.17 11.82 8.34
CA ASN A 183 -4.03 13.23 8.71
C ASN A 183 -2.98 13.46 9.79
N ARG A 184 -2.78 12.51 10.70
CA ARG A 184 -1.79 12.60 11.77
C ARG A 184 -0.36 12.54 11.22
N ILE A 185 -0.06 11.52 10.40
CA ILE A 185 1.31 11.26 9.93
C ILE A 185 1.73 12.17 8.77
N LEU A 186 0.78 12.67 7.97
CA LEU A 186 1.06 13.50 6.79
C LEU A 186 1.55 14.88 7.19
N LYS A 187 2.66 15.34 6.58
CA LYS A 187 3.17 16.71 6.71
C LYS A 187 2.12 17.73 6.24
N GLN A 188 2.28 18.99 6.68
CA GLN A 188 1.35 20.07 6.35
C GLN A 188 1.22 20.30 4.83
N ASP A 189 2.33 20.16 4.10
CA ASP A 189 2.37 20.28 2.63
C ASP A 189 2.37 18.93 1.91
N GLY A 190 2.12 17.86 2.66
CA GLY A 190 1.99 16.51 2.15
C GLY A 190 0.72 16.32 1.33
N ILE A 191 0.70 15.27 0.51
CA ILE A 191 -0.46 14.86 -0.28
C ILE A 191 -0.83 13.41 -0.03
N ILE A 192 -2.10 13.09 -0.26
CA ILE A 192 -2.59 11.72 -0.29
C ILE A 192 -2.93 11.40 -1.75
N ILE A 193 -2.42 10.29 -2.25
CA ILE A 193 -2.81 9.71 -3.53
C ILE A 193 -3.71 8.52 -3.22
N LYS A 194 -5.01 8.72 -3.37
CA LYS A 194 -6.03 7.72 -3.08
C LYS A 194 -6.60 7.13 -4.36
N VAL A 195 -6.56 5.81 -4.48
CA VAL A 195 -7.12 5.06 -5.60
C VAL A 195 -8.35 4.30 -5.14
N THR A 196 -9.46 4.48 -5.83
CA THR A 196 -10.73 3.82 -5.53
C THR A 196 -11.30 3.16 -6.78
N PRO A 197 -12.01 2.03 -6.63
CA PRO A 197 -12.69 1.43 -7.75
C PRO A 197 -13.90 2.28 -8.17
N LYS A 198 -14.17 2.32 -9.47
CA LYS A 198 -15.43 2.81 -10.03
C LYS A 198 -16.45 1.67 -10.11
N LYS A 199 -17.68 2.02 -10.46
CA LYS A 199 -18.77 1.05 -10.63
C LYS A 199 -18.38 -0.08 -11.59
N GLU A 200 -17.70 0.25 -12.70
CA GLU A 200 -17.31 -0.71 -13.74
C GLU A 200 -16.05 -1.54 -13.39
N TYR A 201 -15.41 -1.27 -12.27
CA TYR A 201 -14.18 -2.00 -11.89
C TYR A 201 -14.41 -3.49 -11.75
N LEU A 202 -13.72 -4.29 -12.57
CA LEU A 202 -13.82 -5.75 -12.65
C LEU A 202 -15.27 -6.24 -12.87
N CYS A 203 -16.09 -5.50 -13.63
CA CYS A 203 -17.51 -5.83 -13.81
C CYS A 203 -17.70 -7.23 -14.40
N GLU A 204 -16.88 -7.65 -15.38
CA GLU A 204 -16.97 -8.97 -15.98
C GLU A 204 -16.71 -10.11 -14.97
N LEU A 205 -15.76 -9.91 -14.04
CA LEU A 205 -15.53 -10.87 -12.96
C LEU A 205 -16.69 -10.89 -11.97
N ARG A 206 -17.26 -9.73 -11.64
CA ARG A 206 -18.41 -9.62 -10.74
C ARG A 206 -19.66 -10.29 -11.29
N GLU A 207 -19.95 -10.08 -12.58
CA GLU A 207 -21.01 -10.78 -13.29
C GLU A 207 -20.79 -12.28 -13.25
N LEU A 208 -19.55 -12.75 -13.54
CA LEU A 208 -19.18 -14.16 -13.51
C LEU A 208 -19.42 -14.78 -12.12
N LEU A 209 -19.10 -14.05 -11.04
CA LEU A 209 -19.22 -14.49 -9.66
C LEU A 209 -20.61 -14.21 -9.05
N HIS A 210 -21.55 -13.64 -9.81
CA HIS A 210 -22.87 -13.18 -9.33
C HIS A 210 -22.79 -12.24 -8.12
N ILE A 211 -21.76 -11.36 -8.10
CA ILE A 211 -21.55 -10.39 -7.03
C ILE A 211 -22.19 -9.05 -7.44
N LYS A 212 -22.85 -8.39 -6.48
CA LYS A 212 -23.45 -7.06 -6.68
C LYS A 212 -22.45 -6.06 -7.23
N GLU A 213 -22.95 -5.10 -7.99
CA GLU A 213 -22.18 -3.95 -8.46
C GLU A 213 -21.56 -3.17 -7.28
N TYR A 214 -20.51 -2.42 -7.59
CA TYR A 214 -19.85 -1.57 -6.59
C TYR A 214 -20.63 -0.27 -6.43
N GLU A 215 -21.39 -0.13 -5.36
CA GLU A 215 -22.32 1.00 -5.13
C GLU A 215 -21.73 2.12 -4.24
N ASN A 216 -20.50 1.95 -3.71
CA ASN A 216 -19.94 2.85 -2.70
C ASN A 216 -19.23 4.09 -3.26
N GLU A 217 -19.19 4.29 -4.59
CA GLU A 217 -18.45 5.39 -5.22
C GLU A 217 -18.92 6.77 -4.70
N SER A 218 -20.22 7.01 -4.70
CA SER A 218 -20.79 8.28 -4.21
C SER A 218 -20.53 8.54 -2.73
N GLN A 219 -20.52 7.49 -1.90
CA GLN A 219 -20.23 7.62 -0.47
C GLN A 219 -18.76 7.93 -0.22
N ILE A 220 -17.87 7.32 -0.99
CA ILE A 220 -16.43 7.61 -0.93
C ILE A 220 -16.17 9.07 -1.35
N GLU A 221 -16.79 9.54 -2.42
CA GLU A 221 -16.65 10.95 -2.86
C GLU A 221 -17.14 11.93 -1.80
N LYS A 222 -18.32 11.71 -1.21
CA LYS A 222 -18.83 12.54 -0.10
C LYS A 222 -17.86 12.58 1.10
N ASN A 223 -17.25 11.45 1.45
CA ASN A 223 -16.27 11.41 2.52
C ASN A 223 -14.99 12.17 2.17
N ILE A 224 -14.53 12.07 0.92
CA ILE A 224 -13.38 12.83 0.44
C ILE A 224 -13.68 14.33 0.49
N ASP A 225 -14.80 14.79 -0.04
CA ASP A 225 -15.19 16.20 -0.07
C ASP A 225 -15.32 16.80 1.34
N LYS A 226 -15.79 16.00 2.30
CA LYS A 226 -15.93 16.42 3.69
C LYS A 226 -14.58 16.67 4.38
N ASN A 227 -13.59 15.84 4.12
CA ASN A 227 -12.36 15.78 4.92
C ASN A 227 -11.13 16.35 4.21
N TYR A 228 -11.17 16.44 2.87
CA TYR A 228 -10.03 16.81 2.05
C TYR A 228 -10.36 17.92 1.04
N ILE A 229 -9.32 18.54 0.53
CA ILE A 229 -9.35 19.39 -0.66
C ILE A 229 -8.86 18.52 -1.82
N ILE A 230 -9.66 18.36 -2.86
CA ILE A 230 -9.26 17.64 -4.06
C ILE A 230 -8.40 18.59 -4.90
N LEU A 231 -7.09 18.31 -4.99
CA LEU A 231 -6.16 19.07 -5.82
C LEU A 231 -6.29 18.67 -7.29
N LYS A 232 -6.35 17.34 -7.54
CA LYS A 232 -6.53 16.76 -8.87
C LYS A 232 -7.36 15.48 -8.76
N LYS A 233 -8.17 15.21 -9.78
CA LYS A 233 -8.88 13.95 -9.96
C LYS A 233 -8.59 13.41 -11.35
N TYR A 234 -8.23 12.13 -11.42
CA TYR A 234 -8.02 11.41 -12.66
C TYR A 234 -8.91 10.17 -12.70
N THR A 235 -9.19 9.70 -13.90
CA THR A 235 -9.96 8.47 -14.10
C THR A 235 -9.22 7.58 -15.10
N ILE A 236 -9.11 6.31 -14.77
CA ILE A 236 -8.67 5.25 -15.68
C ILE A 236 -9.90 4.40 -15.99
N ASN A 237 -10.10 4.09 -17.25
CA ASN A 237 -11.14 3.15 -17.68
C ASN A 237 -10.63 2.40 -18.91
N GLU A 238 -10.06 1.22 -18.67
CA GLU A 238 -9.43 0.40 -19.70
C GLU A 238 -10.04 -0.99 -19.72
N LYS A 239 -10.31 -1.50 -20.91
CA LYS A 239 -10.71 -2.88 -21.11
C LYS A 239 -9.53 -3.65 -21.70
N LYS A 240 -9.04 -4.64 -20.94
CA LYS A 240 -7.84 -5.42 -21.28
C LYS A 240 -8.19 -6.87 -21.55
N ALA A 241 -7.53 -7.46 -22.54
CA ALA A 241 -7.70 -8.87 -22.87
C ALA A 241 -7.14 -9.76 -21.74
N LEU A 242 -7.79 -10.87 -21.48
CA LEU A 242 -7.36 -11.94 -20.59
C LEU A 242 -7.06 -13.21 -21.38
N ASN A 243 -5.96 -13.86 -21.07
CA ASN A 243 -5.77 -15.28 -21.41
C ASN A 243 -6.17 -16.16 -20.21
N ASP A 244 -6.24 -17.48 -20.43
CA ASP A 244 -6.69 -18.43 -19.42
C ASP A 244 -5.87 -18.32 -18.10
N GLN A 245 -4.55 -18.19 -18.19
CA GLN A 245 -3.70 -18.10 -17.01
C GLN A 245 -3.94 -16.81 -16.22
N THR A 246 -4.08 -15.67 -16.90
CA THR A 246 -4.34 -14.39 -16.21
C THR A 246 -5.76 -14.32 -15.67
N MET A 247 -6.71 -15.01 -16.30
CA MET A 247 -8.05 -15.16 -15.73
C MET A 247 -8.01 -15.98 -14.43
N LEU A 248 -7.25 -17.07 -14.39
CA LEU A 248 -7.06 -17.85 -13.15
C LEU A 248 -6.40 -17.02 -12.07
N ASN A 249 -5.37 -16.24 -12.40
CA ASN A 249 -4.73 -15.34 -11.45
C ASN A 249 -5.72 -14.30 -10.90
N LEU A 250 -6.55 -13.71 -11.78
CA LEU A 250 -7.57 -12.73 -11.40
C LEU A 250 -8.60 -13.34 -10.43
N ILE A 251 -9.08 -14.55 -10.71
CA ILE A 251 -10.02 -15.26 -9.84
C ILE A 251 -9.35 -15.54 -8.48
N ASN A 252 -8.16 -16.12 -8.48
CA ASN A 252 -7.48 -16.56 -7.26
C ASN A 252 -6.91 -15.41 -6.41
N MET A 253 -6.73 -14.21 -6.97
CA MET A 253 -6.26 -13.05 -6.22
C MET A 253 -7.35 -12.31 -5.44
N THR A 254 -8.61 -12.63 -5.68
CA THR A 254 -9.72 -11.97 -4.99
C THR A 254 -10.34 -12.86 -3.91
N PRO A 255 -10.56 -12.34 -2.69
CA PRO A 255 -11.27 -13.08 -1.65
C PRO A 255 -12.70 -13.46 -2.03
N LEU A 256 -13.27 -12.77 -3.01
CA LEU A 256 -14.65 -12.92 -3.46
C LEU A 256 -14.91 -14.27 -4.17
N SER A 257 -13.87 -14.93 -4.66
CA SER A 257 -13.96 -16.18 -5.43
C SER A 257 -13.69 -17.46 -4.63
N LYS A 258 -13.53 -17.36 -3.32
CA LYS A 258 -13.06 -18.45 -2.43
C LYS A 258 -13.82 -19.78 -2.56
N ASN A 259 -15.05 -19.80 -3.11
CA ASN A 259 -15.88 -20.99 -3.28
C ASN A 259 -16.40 -21.13 -4.72
N TYR A 260 -15.70 -20.53 -5.69
CA TYR A 260 -16.18 -20.45 -7.04
C TYR A 260 -15.48 -21.48 -7.94
N SER A 261 -16.23 -22.46 -8.42
CA SER A 261 -15.85 -23.31 -9.53
C SER A 261 -16.71 -22.93 -10.74
N CYS A 262 -16.14 -22.38 -11.79
CA CYS A 262 -16.90 -22.02 -12.98
C CYS A 262 -16.22 -22.48 -14.25
N ASP A 263 -17.02 -23.10 -15.11
CA ASP A 263 -16.63 -23.46 -16.49
C ASP A 263 -16.74 -22.27 -17.46
N LYS A 264 -17.31 -21.14 -17.00
CA LYS A 264 -17.44 -19.93 -17.81
C LYS A 264 -16.14 -19.15 -17.86
N ARG A 265 -15.79 -18.68 -19.04
CA ARG A 265 -14.57 -17.91 -19.29
C ARG A 265 -14.90 -16.46 -19.62
N ILE A 266 -14.08 -15.53 -19.09
CA ILE A 266 -14.08 -14.13 -19.52
C ILE A 266 -12.79 -13.89 -20.30
N SER A 267 -12.90 -13.24 -21.45
CA SER A 267 -11.76 -12.94 -22.34
C SER A 267 -11.26 -11.51 -22.20
N LYS A 268 -11.95 -10.70 -21.43
CA LYS A 268 -11.62 -9.27 -21.19
C LYS A 268 -11.96 -8.91 -19.76
N ILE A 269 -11.27 -7.89 -19.22
CA ILE A 269 -11.52 -7.34 -17.90
C ILE A 269 -11.43 -5.80 -17.92
N THR A 270 -12.34 -5.14 -17.25
CA THR A 270 -12.38 -3.69 -17.14
C THR A 270 -11.63 -3.23 -15.88
N ILE A 271 -10.61 -2.40 -16.05
CA ILE A 271 -9.90 -1.70 -14.98
C ILE A 271 -10.41 -0.26 -14.96
N ALA A 272 -11.35 0.01 -14.07
CA ALA A 272 -11.99 1.31 -13.93
C ALA A 272 -11.74 1.90 -12.54
N LEU A 273 -10.93 2.98 -12.47
CA LEU A 273 -10.41 3.54 -11.22
C LEU A 273 -10.57 5.06 -11.19
N ASN A 274 -10.87 5.61 -10.03
CA ASN A 274 -10.68 7.03 -9.73
C ASN A 274 -9.39 7.20 -8.91
N ILE A 275 -8.60 8.19 -9.26
CA ILE A 275 -7.36 8.56 -8.58
C ILE A 275 -7.49 10.01 -8.11
N TYR A 276 -7.43 10.21 -6.82
CA TYR A 276 -7.55 11.52 -6.18
C TYR A 276 -6.19 11.93 -5.62
N VAL A 277 -5.76 13.15 -5.93
CA VAL A 277 -4.66 13.82 -5.25
C VAL A 277 -5.29 14.79 -4.26
N LEU A 278 -5.08 14.51 -2.97
CA LEU A 278 -5.79 15.15 -1.88
C LEU A 278 -4.83 15.93 -0.96
N LYS A 279 -5.30 17.03 -0.42
CA LYS A 279 -4.68 17.77 0.69
C LYS A 279 -5.64 17.78 1.89
N VAL A 280 -5.10 17.64 3.10
CA VAL A 280 -5.92 17.70 4.32
C VAL A 280 -6.56 19.08 4.45
N ARG A 281 -7.88 19.12 4.63
CA ARG A 281 -8.61 20.35 4.91
C ARG A 281 -8.25 20.84 6.30
N LYS A 282 -7.69 22.05 6.42
CA LYS A 282 -7.49 22.68 7.73
C LYS A 282 -8.89 22.90 8.32
N LYS A 283 -9.17 22.31 9.47
CA LYS A 283 -10.30 22.75 10.27
C LYS A 283 -9.86 24.07 10.87
N TYR A 284 -10.56 25.15 10.55
CA TYR A 284 -10.46 26.36 11.33
C TYR A 284 -10.99 26.02 12.73
N GLU A 285 -10.15 26.13 13.73
CA GLU A 285 -10.52 26.06 15.14
C GLU A 285 -11.42 27.25 15.50
#